data_357d9c7c9218516eea66e56fb76bac91
#
_entry.id   357d9c7c9218516eea66e56fb76bac91
#
_cell.length_a   1.000
_cell.length_b   1.000
_cell.length_c   1.000
_cell.angle_alpha   90.00
_cell.angle_beta   90.00
_cell.angle_gamma   90.00
#
_symmetry.space_group_name_H-M   'P 1'
#
loop_
_entity.id
_entity.type
_entity.pdbx_description
1 polymer ?
#
loop_
_entity_poly.entity_id
_entity_poly.type
_entity_poly.pdbx_seq_one_letter_code
_entity_poly.pdbx_strand_id
1 'polypeptide(L)'
;MKKLCTMALMLMVSILVQAQIQNPAKFSVQLKAGKTAEAELVFTGKIAAGWHVYSTNLPGGGPTSATFNVEKLDGVELVGKLTPRGKEIKNFDKTFEMQLRYFENSVQFVQKIRFTKPQYALKGYLEYGACNDQSCLPPTQVEVHEQGKSPAFVAKKNAEPEQTAAIAAAKAGEKGGDGAQTSIDAA
;
A
#
# COMPACT_ATOMS: atom_id res chain seq x y z
N MET A 1 -2.91 -50.93 -38.56
CA MET A 1 -3.73 -50.26 -37.53
C MET A 1 -2.95 -50.07 -36.22
N LYS A 2 -2.23 -51.06 -35.66
CA LYS A 2 -1.48 -50.92 -34.40
C LYS A 2 -0.38 -49.82 -34.45
N LYS A 3 0.36 -49.66 -35.55
CA LYS A 3 1.41 -48.65 -35.73
C LYS A 3 0.86 -47.21 -35.84
N LEU A 4 -0.36 -47.03 -36.37
CA LEU A 4 -1.03 -45.73 -36.42
C LEU A 4 -1.53 -45.29 -35.05
N CYS A 5 -2.04 -46.21 -34.22
CA CYS A 5 -2.49 -45.92 -32.86
C CYS A 5 -1.31 -45.52 -31.94
N THR A 6 -0.14 -46.16 -32.06
CA THR A 6 1.04 -45.81 -31.27
C THR A 6 1.63 -44.44 -31.66
N MET A 7 1.57 -44.09 -32.94
CA MET A 7 2.00 -42.76 -33.39
C MET A 7 1.06 -41.64 -32.96
N ALA A 8 -0.26 -41.87 -32.98
CA ALA A 8 -1.25 -40.95 -32.46
C ALA A 8 -1.16 -40.77 -30.95
N LEU A 9 -0.84 -41.85 -30.21
CA LEU A 9 -0.67 -41.78 -28.76
C LEU A 9 0.61 -40.98 -28.35
N MET A 10 1.72 -41.13 -29.12
CA MET A 10 2.93 -40.33 -28.91
C MET A 10 2.72 -38.83 -29.23
N LEU A 11 1.88 -38.50 -30.19
CA LEU A 11 1.56 -37.12 -30.53
C LEU A 11 0.71 -36.44 -29.45
N MET A 12 -0.17 -37.20 -28.76
CA MET A 12 -0.99 -36.66 -27.65
C MET A 12 -0.22 -36.36 -26.37
N VAL A 13 0.87 -37.07 -26.11
CA VAL A 13 1.70 -36.86 -24.89
C VAL A 13 2.51 -35.56 -24.97
N SER A 14 2.82 -35.07 -26.17
CA SER A 14 3.59 -33.84 -26.35
C SER A 14 2.83 -32.53 -26.11
N ILE A 15 1.51 -32.59 -25.90
CA ILE A 15 0.66 -31.37 -25.70
C ILE A 15 0.54 -30.99 -24.22
N LEU A 16 1.05 -31.80 -23.29
CA LEU A 16 0.95 -31.56 -21.85
C LEU A 16 2.12 -30.75 -21.27
N VAL A 17 2.96 -30.13 -22.09
CA VAL A 17 3.92 -29.14 -21.59
C VAL A 17 3.13 -27.87 -21.27
N GLN A 18 2.53 -27.87 -20.11
CA GLN A 18 1.98 -26.65 -19.52
C GLN A 18 3.15 -25.69 -19.29
N ALA A 19 3.17 -24.59 -20.01
CA ALA A 19 4.05 -23.46 -19.69
C ALA A 19 3.65 -23.01 -18.29
N GLN A 20 4.36 -23.48 -17.27
CA GLN A 20 4.18 -23.00 -15.90
C GLN A 20 4.62 -21.55 -15.89
N ILE A 21 3.67 -20.64 -15.71
CA ILE A 21 3.97 -19.24 -15.44
C ILE A 21 4.78 -19.23 -14.14
N GLN A 22 6.09 -19.02 -14.29
CA GLN A 22 6.97 -18.91 -13.13
C GLN A 22 6.60 -17.64 -12.38
N ASN A 23 6.15 -17.78 -11.14
CA ASN A 23 5.94 -16.67 -10.22
C ASN A 23 6.87 -16.83 -9.01
N PRO A 24 8.15 -16.47 -9.16
CA PRO A 24 9.16 -16.67 -8.13
C PRO A 24 9.03 -15.70 -6.95
N ALA A 25 8.24 -14.64 -7.07
CA ALA A 25 8.04 -13.67 -6.01
C ALA A 25 6.54 -13.53 -5.71
N LYS A 26 6.13 -14.03 -4.54
CA LYS A 26 4.73 -13.97 -4.09
C LYS A 26 4.56 -12.79 -3.16
N PHE A 27 3.74 -11.83 -3.56
CA PHE A 27 3.44 -10.64 -2.77
C PHE A 27 2.07 -10.75 -2.09
N SER A 28 1.99 -10.21 -0.88
CA SER A 28 0.76 -9.84 -0.19
C SER A 28 0.73 -8.34 0.04
N VAL A 29 -0.46 -7.75 0.02
CA VAL A 29 -0.67 -6.32 0.24
C VAL A 29 -1.43 -6.11 1.53
N GLN A 30 -1.03 -5.10 2.31
CA GLN A 30 -1.70 -4.72 3.54
C GLN A 30 -1.65 -3.21 3.73
N LEU A 31 -2.81 -2.62 3.98
CA LEU A 31 -2.91 -1.23 4.43
C LEU A 31 -2.79 -1.19 5.95
N LYS A 32 -1.69 -0.61 6.45
CA LYS A 32 -1.43 -0.40 7.88
C LYS A 32 -1.83 1.02 8.25
N ALA A 33 -3.03 1.19 8.76
CA ALA A 33 -3.54 2.47 9.23
C ALA A 33 -3.57 2.50 10.76
N GLY A 34 -3.11 3.62 11.33
CA GLY A 34 -3.21 3.93 12.75
C GLY A 34 -4.36 4.89 13.05
N LYS A 35 -4.27 5.58 14.20
CA LYS A 35 -5.23 6.62 14.60
C LYS A 35 -4.96 7.98 13.92
N THR A 36 -3.83 8.11 13.22
CA THR A 36 -3.42 9.33 12.51
C THR A 36 -3.96 9.34 11.08
N ALA A 37 -3.85 10.49 10.41
CA ALA A 37 -4.19 10.59 9.00
C ALA A 37 -3.20 9.86 8.09
N GLU A 38 -2.01 9.49 8.57
CA GLU A 38 -1.01 8.78 7.80
C GLU A 38 -1.17 7.26 7.96
N ALA A 39 -0.90 6.55 6.89
CA ALA A 39 -0.92 5.09 6.81
C ALA A 39 0.19 4.59 5.87
N GLU A 40 0.46 3.30 5.95
CA GLU A 40 1.42 2.63 5.06
C GLU A 40 0.72 1.54 4.25
N LEU A 41 0.83 1.61 2.93
CA LEU A 41 0.53 0.52 2.04
C LEU A 41 1.78 -0.34 1.90
N VAL A 42 1.72 -1.56 2.43
CA VAL A 42 2.87 -2.46 2.56
C VAL A 42 2.69 -3.67 1.65
N PHE A 43 3.59 -3.80 0.69
CA PHE A 43 3.71 -4.97 -0.19
C PHE A 43 4.80 -5.88 0.39
N THR A 44 4.42 -7.06 0.88
CA THR A 44 5.38 -8.03 1.45
C THR A 44 5.60 -9.16 0.46
N GLY A 45 6.82 -9.26 -0.07
CA GLY A 45 7.26 -10.26 -1.05
C GLY A 45 8.06 -11.38 -0.40
N LYS A 46 7.71 -12.63 -0.75
CA LYS A 46 8.54 -13.84 -0.52
C LYS A 46 9.12 -14.26 -1.86
N ILE A 47 10.45 -14.37 -1.93
CA ILE A 47 11.21 -14.63 -3.15
C ILE A 47 11.76 -16.05 -3.08
N ALA A 48 11.56 -16.83 -4.14
CA ALA A 48 12.07 -18.20 -4.23
C ALA A 48 13.60 -18.21 -4.29
N ALA A 49 14.21 -19.29 -3.80
CA ALA A 49 15.66 -19.46 -3.84
C ALA A 49 16.20 -19.37 -5.28
N GLY A 50 17.35 -18.69 -5.46
CA GLY A 50 17.96 -18.45 -6.75
C GLY A 50 17.32 -17.32 -7.58
N TRP A 51 16.30 -16.67 -7.04
CA TRP A 51 15.66 -15.49 -7.65
C TRP A 51 15.92 -14.25 -6.81
N HIS A 52 15.88 -13.09 -7.48
CA HIS A 52 15.94 -11.79 -6.84
C HIS A 52 14.91 -10.83 -7.45
N VAL A 53 14.47 -9.88 -6.66
CA VAL A 53 13.56 -8.78 -7.04
C VAL A 53 14.32 -7.48 -6.93
N TYR A 54 14.27 -6.67 -7.98
CA TYR A 54 14.99 -5.42 -8.04
C TYR A 54 14.42 -4.36 -7.11
N SER A 55 15.30 -3.48 -6.64
CA SER A 55 14.97 -2.37 -5.76
C SER A 55 14.27 -1.23 -6.50
N THR A 56 13.92 -0.17 -5.76
CA THR A 56 13.35 1.07 -6.30
C THR A 56 14.44 1.99 -6.86
N ASN A 57 14.07 2.87 -7.78
CA ASN A 57 14.95 3.95 -8.30
C ASN A 57 16.31 3.42 -8.82
N LEU A 58 16.29 2.40 -9.65
CA LEU A 58 17.48 1.96 -10.37
C LEU A 58 17.83 2.94 -11.50
N PRO A 59 19.09 2.99 -11.96
CA PRO A 59 19.46 3.76 -13.14
C PRO A 59 18.67 3.33 -14.37
N GLY A 60 18.43 4.26 -15.29
CA GLY A 60 17.80 3.95 -16.58
C GLY A 60 18.66 3.03 -17.44
N GLY A 61 18.01 2.24 -18.32
CA GLY A 61 18.68 1.26 -19.19
C GLY A 61 18.92 -0.10 -18.53
N GLY A 62 18.55 -0.27 -17.26
CA GLY A 62 18.63 -1.52 -16.53
C GLY A 62 17.29 -2.27 -16.43
N PRO A 63 17.20 -3.22 -15.52
CA PRO A 63 15.98 -3.99 -15.27
C PRO A 63 14.88 -3.12 -14.67
N THR A 64 13.64 -3.63 -14.67
CA THR A 64 12.47 -2.92 -14.13
C THR A 64 12.63 -2.69 -12.63
N SER A 65 12.68 -1.41 -12.24
CA SER A 65 12.63 -0.98 -10.84
C SER A 65 11.28 -1.27 -10.21
N ALA A 66 11.26 -1.61 -8.92
CA ALA A 66 10.01 -1.63 -8.18
C ALA A 66 9.40 -0.22 -8.12
N THR A 67 8.15 -0.09 -8.58
CA THR A 67 7.44 1.20 -8.69
C THR A 67 5.97 1.01 -8.32
N PHE A 68 5.41 1.94 -7.56
CA PHE A 68 3.97 1.98 -7.30
C PHE A 68 3.29 2.89 -8.32
N ASN A 69 2.42 2.30 -9.13
CA ASN A 69 1.66 2.98 -10.18
C ASN A 69 0.22 3.19 -9.70
N VAL A 70 -0.25 4.43 -9.77
CA VAL A 70 -1.58 4.82 -9.33
C VAL A 70 -2.54 4.84 -10.50
N GLU A 71 -3.72 4.24 -10.32
CA GLU A 71 -4.84 4.34 -11.25
C GLU A 71 -5.93 5.28 -10.74
N LYS A 72 -6.18 5.28 -9.42
CA LYS A 72 -7.19 6.12 -8.78
C LYS A 72 -6.79 6.50 -7.36
N LEU A 73 -6.97 7.77 -7.02
CA LEU A 73 -6.93 8.29 -5.64
C LEU A 73 -8.17 9.15 -5.41
N ASP A 74 -8.92 8.84 -4.36
CA ASP A 74 -9.99 9.68 -3.85
C ASP A 74 -9.95 9.64 -2.32
N GLY A 75 -9.96 10.82 -1.70
CA GLY A 75 -9.86 10.96 -0.24
C GLY A 75 -8.55 10.46 0.37
N VAL A 76 -7.52 10.26 -0.45
CA VAL A 76 -6.19 9.82 -0.07
C VAL A 76 -5.15 10.41 -1.03
N GLU A 77 -3.95 10.68 -0.54
CA GLU A 77 -2.80 11.15 -1.33
C GLU A 77 -1.55 10.32 -1.02
N LEU A 78 -0.61 10.23 -1.96
CA LEU A 78 0.68 9.61 -1.73
C LEU A 78 1.60 10.57 -0.97
N VAL A 79 2.39 10.03 -0.02
CA VAL A 79 3.41 10.77 0.73
C VAL A 79 4.77 10.19 0.41
N GLY A 80 5.60 10.98 -0.28
CA GLY A 80 6.92 10.55 -0.72
C GLY A 80 6.89 9.48 -1.80
N LYS A 81 8.00 8.76 -1.94
CA LYS A 81 8.20 7.70 -2.94
C LYS A 81 8.06 6.31 -2.29
N LEU A 82 7.83 5.29 -3.11
CA LEU A 82 7.95 3.90 -2.71
C LEU A 82 9.34 3.62 -2.12
N THR A 83 9.40 3.03 -0.94
CA THR A 83 10.66 2.73 -0.24
C THR A 83 10.76 1.24 0.06
N PRO A 84 11.93 0.61 -0.19
CA PRO A 84 12.15 -0.78 0.16
C PRO A 84 12.55 -0.92 1.63
N ARG A 85 12.15 -2.05 2.25
CA ARG A 85 12.62 -2.51 3.57
C ARG A 85 13.08 -3.96 3.45
N GLY A 86 14.29 -4.27 3.91
CA GLY A 86 14.88 -5.60 3.84
C GLY A 86 16.39 -5.53 3.71
N LYS A 87 17.01 -6.70 3.54
CA LYS A 87 18.45 -6.79 3.30
C LYS A 87 18.73 -6.53 1.81
N GLU A 88 19.02 -5.27 1.46
CA GLU A 88 19.35 -4.87 0.10
C GLU A 88 20.78 -5.33 -0.25
N ILE A 89 20.92 -6.00 -1.37
CA ILE A 89 22.20 -6.43 -1.95
C ILE A 89 22.55 -5.44 -3.07
N LYS A 90 23.82 -5.02 -3.08
CA LYS A 90 24.37 -4.15 -4.13
C LYS A 90 25.44 -4.93 -4.87
N ASN A 91 25.28 -5.09 -6.17
CA ASN A 91 26.23 -5.82 -7.01
C ASN A 91 26.37 -5.16 -8.37
N PHE A 92 27.56 -5.32 -8.98
CA PHE A 92 27.75 -4.94 -10.38
C PHE A 92 27.22 -6.05 -11.28
N ASP A 93 26.23 -5.72 -12.07
CA ASP A 93 25.64 -6.64 -13.05
C ASP A 93 26.35 -6.50 -14.38
N LYS A 94 26.89 -7.63 -14.88
CA LYS A 94 27.65 -7.65 -16.14
C LYS A 94 26.77 -7.56 -17.37
N THR A 95 25.50 -7.96 -17.28
CA THR A 95 24.54 -7.93 -18.38
C THR A 95 24.09 -6.51 -18.68
N PHE A 96 23.83 -5.74 -17.62
CA PHE A 96 23.42 -4.34 -17.70
C PHE A 96 24.59 -3.36 -17.56
N GLU A 97 25.81 -3.85 -17.28
CA GLU A 97 27.03 -3.06 -17.08
C GLU A 97 26.89 -1.93 -16.06
N MET A 98 26.12 -2.16 -14.99
CA MET A 98 25.83 -1.16 -13.96
C MET A 98 25.71 -1.74 -12.56
N GLN A 99 25.81 -0.87 -11.56
CA GLN A 99 25.52 -1.22 -10.17
C GLN A 99 24.02 -1.37 -10.00
N LEU A 100 23.56 -2.57 -9.65
CA LEU A 100 22.16 -2.86 -9.35
C LEU A 100 21.96 -3.11 -7.86
N ARG A 101 20.73 -2.90 -7.43
CA ARG A 101 20.25 -3.16 -6.07
C ARG A 101 19.06 -4.09 -6.14
N TYR A 102 19.07 -5.14 -5.34
CA TYR A 102 18.01 -6.15 -5.35
C TYR A 102 17.87 -6.83 -3.99
N PHE A 103 16.84 -7.66 -3.87
CA PHE A 103 16.52 -8.45 -2.68
C PHE A 103 16.37 -9.91 -3.05
N GLU A 104 16.85 -10.77 -2.15
CA GLU A 104 16.63 -12.22 -2.16
C GLU A 104 15.82 -12.62 -0.95
N ASN A 105 15.18 -13.80 -0.99
CA ASN A 105 14.35 -14.37 0.06
C ASN A 105 13.11 -13.54 0.42
N SER A 106 13.26 -12.28 0.79
CA SER A 106 12.13 -11.42 1.15
C SER A 106 12.43 -9.94 1.00
N VAL A 107 11.38 -9.17 0.74
CA VAL A 107 11.40 -7.70 0.69
C VAL A 107 10.04 -7.15 1.11
N GLN A 108 10.04 -5.94 1.67
CA GLN A 108 8.83 -5.13 1.76
C GLN A 108 9.02 -3.85 0.95
N PHE A 109 8.03 -3.53 0.11
CA PHE A 109 7.94 -2.21 -0.50
C PHE A 109 6.83 -1.45 0.22
N VAL A 110 7.12 -0.22 0.62
CA VAL A 110 6.22 0.59 1.44
C VAL A 110 5.95 1.91 0.75
N GLN A 111 4.68 2.18 0.47
CA GLN A 111 4.19 3.46 0.03
C GLN A 111 3.44 4.13 1.18
N LYS A 112 3.93 5.26 1.64
CA LYS A 112 3.20 6.09 2.60
C LYS A 112 2.05 6.80 1.91
N ILE A 113 0.93 6.89 2.60
CA ILE A 113 -0.27 7.60 2.16
C ILE A 113 -0.79 8.48 3.28
N ARG A 114 -1.61 9.49 2.93
CA ARG A 114 -2.33 10.34 3.87
C ARG A 114 -3.79 10.40 3.48
N PHE A 115 -4.67 10.14 4.44
CA PHE A 115 -6.12 10.32 4.26
C PHE A 115 -6.47 11.80 4.29
N THR A 116 -7.20 12.26 3.28
CA THR A 116 -7.63 13.65 3.13
C THR A 116 -9.14 13.84 3.33
N LYS A 117 -9.91 12.72 3.31
CA LYS A 117 -11.36 12.70 3.51
C LYS A 117 -11.79 11.58 4.45
N PRO A 118 -13.01 11.62 5.02
CA PRO A 118 -13.57 10.55 5.86
C PRO A 118 -13.75 9.22 5.14
N GLN A 119 -13.95 9.24 3.83
CA GLN A 119 -14.00 8.06 2.96
C GLN A 119 -12.88 8.14 1.95
N TYR A 120 -12.32 6.98 1.61
CA TYR A 120 -11.24 6.91 0.64
C TYR A 120 -11.43 5.74 -0.33
N ALA A 121 -10.84 5.88 -1.51
CA ALA A 121 -10.61 4.81 -2.48
C ALA A 121 -9.23 4.97 -3.11
N LEU A 122 -8.47 3.89 -3.12
CA LEU A 122 -7.14 3.79 -3.73
C LEU A 122 -7.13 2.58 -4.66
N LYS A 123 -6.74 2.79 -5.91
CA LYS A 123 -6.50 1.73 -6.88
C LYS A 123 -5.16 1.95 -7.55
N GLY A 124 -4.41 0.88 -7.75
CA GLY A 124 -3.10 0.91 -8.40
C GLY A 124 -2.42 -0.44 -8.34
N TYR A 125 -1.14 -0.48 -8.66
CA TYR A 125 -0.35 -1.70 -8.62
C TYR A 125 1.13 -1.42 -8.33
N LEU A 126 1.77 -2.37 -7.66
CA LEU A 126 3.22 -2.46 -7.59
C LEU A 126 3.68 -3.18 -8.86
N GLU A 127 4.53 -2.55 -9.66
CA GLU A 127 5.26 -3.19 -10.74
C GLU A 127 6.69 -3.49 -10.30
N TYR A 128 7.20 -4.67 -10.62
CA TYR A 128 8.57 -5.07 -10.27
C TYR A 128 9.17 -6.01 -11.30
N GLY A 129 10.51 -5.99 -11.40
CA GLY A 129 11.30 -6.96 -12.16
C GLY A 129 11.86 -8.05 -11.25
N ALA A 130 11.88 -9.28 -11.76
CA ALA A 130 12.48 -10.43 -11.11
C ALA A 130 13.37 -11.21 -12.07
N CYS A 131 14.59 -11.53 -11.64
CA CYS A 131 15.56 -12.30 -12.43
C CYS A 131 16.20 -13.40 -11.58
N ASN A 132 16.81 -14.36 -12.27
CA ASN A 132 17.80 -15.28 -11.73
C ASN A 132 19.08 -15.19 -12.58
N ASP A 133 20.05 -16.06 -12.34
CA ASP A 133 21.33 -16.05 -13.07
C ASP A 133 21.20 -16.40 -14.57
N GLN A 134 20.04 -16.86 -15.02
CA GLN A 134 19.82 -17.35 -16.39
C GLN A 134 18.84 -16.49 -17.17
N SER A 135 17.85 -15.89 -16.50
CA SER A 135 16.76 -15.19 -17.18
C SER A 135 16.09 -14.14 -16.30
N CYS A 136 15.51 -13.16 -16.97
CA CYS A 136 14.60 -12.19 -16.36
C CYS A 136 13.18 -12.45 -16.83
N LEU A 137 12.23 -12.35 -15.94
CA LEU A 137 10.81 -12.40 -16.28
C LEU A 137 10.32 -11.05 -16.78
N PRO A 138 9.26 -11.03 -17.58
CA PRO A 138 8.54 -9.78 -17.87
C PRO A 138 8.13 -9.08 -16.57
N PRO A 139 8.02 -7.74 -16.57
CA PRO A 139 7.55 -7.00 -15.41
C PRO A 139 6.24 -7.57 -14.87
N THR A 140 6.18 -7.79 -13.57
CA THR A 140 5.03 -8.38 -12.89
C THR A 140 4.31 -7.29 -12.09
N GLN A 141 2.97 -7.36 -12.07
CA GLN A 141 2.13 -6.40 -11.36
C GLN A 141 1.41 -7.07 -10.19
N VAL A 142 1.35 -6.37 -9.06
CA VAL A 142 0.57 -6.75 -7.88
C VAL A 142 -0.47 -5.67 -7.65
N GLU A 143 -1.70 -5.98 -8.00
CA GLU A 143 -2.80 -5.04 -7.88
C GLU A 143 -3.17 -4.76 -6.42
N VAL A 144 -3.66 -3.56 -6.17
CA VAL A 144 -4.24 -3.12 -4.91
C VAL A 144 -5.52 -2.34 -5.15
N HIS A 145 -6.54 -2.72 -4.41
CA HIS A 145 -7.84 -2.05 -4.35
C HIS A 145 -8.21 -1.87 -2.89
N GLU A 146 -8.05 -0.67 -2.38
CA GLU A 146 -8.37 -0.32 -1.00
C GLU A 146 -9.45 0.75 -0.98
N GLN A 147 -10.51 0.54 -0.20
CA GLN A 147 -11.56 1.53 0.00
C GLN A 147 -12.18 1.38 1.39
N GLY A 148 -12.63 2.49 1.95
CA GLY A 148 -13.25 2.43 3.27
C GLY A 148 -13.39 3.78 3.94
N LYS A 149 -13.55 3.72 5.28
CA LYS A 149 -13.57 4.90 6.15
C LYS A 149 -12.16 5.09 6.73
N SER A 150 -11.68 6.32 6.67
CA SER A 150 -10.40 6.67 7.27
C SER A 150 -10.48 6.59 8.80
N PRO A 151 -9.59 5.82 9.46
CA PRO A 151 -9.58 5.71 10.92
C PRO A 151 -9.38 7.05 11.64
N ALA A 152 -8.60 7.95 11.05
CA ALA A 152 -8.34 9.27 11.60
C ALA A 152 -9.58 10.16 11.71
N PHE A 153 -10.50 10.07 10.74
CA PHE A 153 -11.73 10.85 10.73
C PHE A 153 -12.83 10.19 11.56
N VAL A 154 -12.81 8.87 11.72
CA VAL A 154 -13.72 8.15 12.65
C VAL A 154 -13.37 8.49 14.08
N ALA A 155 -12.07 8.55 14.44
CA ALA A 155 -11.63 8.92 15.78
C ALA A 155 -12.01 10.36 16.16
N LYS A 156 -11.96 11.32 15.22
CA LYS A 156 -12.42 12.71 15.47
C LYS A 156 -13.92 12.80 15.74
N LYS A 157 -14.74 12.01 15.04
CA LYS A 157 -16.20 12.03 15.25
C LYS A 157 -16.60 11.45 16.61
N ASN A 158 -15.83 10.52 17.16
CA ASN A 158 -16.08 9.94 18.50
C ASN A 158 -15.49 10.79 19.63
N ALA A 159 -14.66 11.80 19.32
CA ALA A 159 -14.06 12.72 20.31
C ALA A 159 -14.87 14.02 20.47
N GLU A 160 -15.97 14.23 19.70
CA GLU A 160 -16.70 15.50 19.65
C GLU A 160 -18.16 15.48 20.17
N PRO A 161 -18.58 14.68 21.17
CA PRO A 161 -19.87 14.95 21.82
C PRO A 161 -19.79 15.41 23.28
N GLU A 162 -18.65 15.75 23.86
CA GLU A 162 -18.63 16.07 25.30
C GLU A 162 -18.41 17.55 25.65
N GLN A 163 -18.16 18.42 24.69
CA GLN A 163 -17.93 19.85 24.95
C GLN A 163 -19.09 20.78 24.62
N THR A 164 -20.10 20.34 23.88
CA THR A 164 -21.28 21.18 23.57
C THR A 164 -22.39 21.04 24.61
N ALA A 165 -22.42 20.01 25.44
CA ALA A 165 -23.40 19.85 26.50
C ALA A 165 -23.08 20.69 27.76
N ALA A 166 -21.82 21.02 28.00
CA ALA A 166 -21.38 21.79 29.17
C ALA A 166 -21.63 23.31 29.03
N ILE A 167 -21.70 23.81 27.80
CA ILE A 167 -21.93 25.26 27.55
C ILE A 167 -23.44 25.62 27.53
N ALA A 168 -24.31 24.65 27.23
CA ALA A 168 -25.75 24.86 27.25
C ALA A 168 -26.35 24.84 28.68
N ALA A 169 -25.70 24.14 29.64
CA ALA A 169 -26.12 24.08 31.02
C ALA A 169 -25.72 25.33 31.85
N ALA A 170 -24.69 26.06 31.42
CA ALA A 170 -24.24 27.27 32.13
C ALA A 170 -25.01 28.55 31.77
N LYS A 171 -25.87 28.51 30.77
CA LYS A 171 -26.64 29.70 30.30
C LYS A 171 -28.12 29.71 30.71
N ALA A 172 -28.57 28.71 31.46
CA ALA A 172 -29.97 28.60 31.93
C ALA A 172 -30.18 28.97 33.42
N GLY A 173 -29.14 29.43 34.12
CA GLY A 173 -29.16 29.67 35.55
C GLY A 173 -29.23 31.15 36.01
N GLU A 174 -29.39 32.12 35.09
CA GLU A 174 -29.38 33.54 35.49
C GLU A 174 -30.57 34.30 34.89
N LYS A 175 -31.75 34.04 35.45
CA LYS A 175 -32.90 34.93 35.37
C LYS A 175 -33.86 34.62 36.49
N GLY A 176 -33.86 35.50 37.52
CA GLY A 176 -34.90 35.51 38.52
C GLY A 176 -34.44 36.04 39.88
N GLY A 177 -34.70 37.28 40.17
CA GLY A 177 -34.54 37.89 41.50
C GLY A 177 -34.75 39.37 41.47
N ASP A 178 -36.03 39.68 41.36
CA ASP A 178 -36.66 40.98 41.51
C ASP A 178 -36.56 41.51 42.94
N GLY A 179 -36.53 42.81 43.11
CA GLY A 179 -37.23 43.42 44.24
C GLY A 179 -36.45 44.29 45.21
N ALA A 180 -36.89 45.52 45.20
CA ALA A 180 -37.10 46.47 46.31
C ALA A 180 -36.01 47.52 46.57
N GLN A 181 -36.41 48.69 46.10
CA GLN A 181 -36.33 50.01 46.70
C GLN A 181 -35.87 50.11 48.19
N THR A 182 -35.03 51.08 48.52
CA THR A 182 -35.39 52.17 49.45
C THR A 182 -34.34 53.28 49.38
N SER A 183 -34.86 54.49 49.19
CA SER A 183 -34.23 55.79 49.38
C SER A 183 -33.70 56.01 50.76
N ILE A 184 -32.80 56.92 50.93
CA ILE A 184 -32.75 58.14 51.77
C ILE A 184 -31.35 58.72 51.85
N ASP A 185 -31.24 59.96 51.40
CA ASP A 185 -30.78 61.22 51.97
C ASP A 185 -29.48 61.33 52.75
N ALA A 186 -28.78 62.43 52.30
CA ALA A 186 -28.19 63.53 53.01
C ALA A 186 -26.84 63.35 53.73
N ALA A 187 -25.84 64.01 53.27
CA ALA A 187 -25.15 65.20 53.77
C ALA A 187 -23.92 65.43 52.91
#